data_0c7c2e378f041ffbbe00b7354ef1931d
#
_entry.id   0c7c2e378f041ffbbe00b7354ef1931d
#
_cell.length_a   1.000
_cell.length_b   1.000
_cell.length_c   1.000
_cell.angle_alpha   90.00
_cell.angle_beta   90.00
_cell.angle_gamma   90.00
#
_symmetry.space_group_name_H-M   'P 1'
#
loop_
_entity.id
_entity.type
_entity.pdbx_description
1 polymer ?
#
loop_
_entity_poly.entity_id
_entity_poly.type
_entity_poly.pdbx_seq_one_letter_code
_entity_poly.pdbx_strand_id
1 'polypeptide(L)'
;MQHPFSETIITWYSKNARELPWRKTKDPYVIWLSEIILQQTRVAQGLPYFHRLLEAFPTVLDLANVDEDYLFRLWQGLGYYSRARNLQKTAKFVAEAGGKFPSTYAELIKLPGIGPYTAAAIASFAFDEPKPVVDGNVFRILARYFGVEVDILHASARKTFTDLADELIPKHQPAIFNQAIMEFGSLQCSPSPTCSTCPLQFTCVAFSENRVQSLPVKSKKKSQKERFFAYFIIEKNGKIWVRQRASKDIWQGLWEFYLNELPHFQSLEEIVQNDIMLAELCKQSVITSLVSPPTHLLSHQKIFCQAWHVQVNDHFEVPENDQFRWIEPQDFTNLGKPVLLLNLITDNLELKNLF
;
A
#
# COMPACT_ATOMS: atom_id res chain seq x y z
N MET A 1 -19.77 -1.36 34.32
CA MET A 1 -19.02 -0.07 34.39
C MET A 1 -18.02 -0.10 33.24
N GLN A 2 -17.79 1.03 32.60
CA GLN A 2 -16.77 1.17 31.53
C GLN A 2 -15.37 1.15 32.17
N HIS A 3 -14.39 0.57 31.49
CA HIS A 3 -13.03 0.53 31.99
C HIS A 3 -12.41 1.94 32.01
N PRO A 4 -11.73 2.40 33.10
CA PRO A 4 -11.18 3.76 33.22
C PRO A 4 -10.24 4.15 32.05
N PHE A 5 -9.48 3.19 31.52
CA PHE A 5 -8.67 3.39 30.32
C PHE A 5 -9.52 3.86 29.13
N SER A 6 -10.65 3.20 28.89
CA SER A 6 -11.53 3.52 27.75
C SER A 6 -12.19 4.88 27.90
N GLU A 7 -12.62 5.23 29.10
CA GLU A 7 -13.17 6.57 29.41
C GLU A 7 -12.15 7.67 29.18
N THR A 8 -10.92 7.47 29.65
CA THR A 8 -9.84 8.44 29.49
C THR A 8 -9.50 8.67 28.01
N ILE A 9 -9.40 7.60 27.23
CA ILE A 9 -9.09 7.68 25.80
C ILE A 9 -10.22 8.38 25.02
N ILE A 10 -11.48 8.05 25.28
CA ILE A 10 -12.64 8.70 24.65
C ILE A 10 -12.70 10.18 25.01
N THR A 11 -12.48 10.51 26.27
CA THR A 11 -12.44 11.91 26.74
C THR A 11 -11.30 12.69 26.08
N TRP A 12 -10.13 12.09 25.93
CA TRP A 12 -9.02 12.70 25.24
C TRP A 12 -9.36 12.91 23.75
N TYR A 13 -9.96 11.92 23.11
CA TYR A 13 -10.35 11.96 21.69
C TYR A 13 -11.32 13.09 21.40
N SER A 14 -12.29 13.35 22.26
CA SER A 14 -13.26 14.44 22.07
C SER A 14 -12.61 15.83 21.92
N LYS A 15 -11.38 16.00 22.43
CA LYS A 15 -10.64 17.27 22.43
C LYS A 15 -9.51 17.32 21.39
N ASN A 16 -9.06 16.17 20.89
CA ASN A 16 -7.83 16.07 20.11
C ASN A 16 -8.02 15.38 18.75
N ALA A 17 -9.25 14.95 18.41
CA ALA A 17 -9.52 14.25 17.17
C ALA A 17 -9.23 15.12 15.94
N ARG A 18 -8.46 14.57 14.98
CA ARG A 18 -8.32 15.20 13.68
C ARG A 18 -9.63 15.10 12.91
N GLU A 19 -9.97 16.15 12.18
CA GLU A 19 -11.09 16.12 11.25
C GLU A 19 -10.69 15.36 9.98
N LEU A 20 -11.28 14.16 9.80
CA LEU A 20 -11.02 13.31 8.65
C LEU A 20 -12.34 12.99 7.95
N PRO A 21 -12.39 13.06 6.59
CA PRO A 21 -13.65 12.92 5.84
C PRO A 21 -14.41 11.61 6.15
N TRP A 22 -13.70 10.51 6.24
CA TRP A 22 -14.26 9.18 6.52
C TRP A 22 -14.78 8.99 7.95
N ARG A 23 -14.52 9.94 8.84
CA ARG A 23 -15.08 9.95 10.21
C ARG A 23 -16.42 10.67 10.31
N LYS A 24 -16.81 11.40 9.24
CA LYS A 24 -18.06 12.19 9.16
C LYS A 24 -19.20 11.41 8.52
N THR A 25 -19.03 10.13 8.24
CA THR A 25 -20.02 9.30 7.55
C THR A 25 -20.16 7.92 8.21
N LYS A 26 -21.30 7.28 7.97
CA LYS A 26 -21.57 5.87 8.27
C LYS A 26 -21.63 5.01 7.01
N ASP A 27 -21.31 5.57 5.85
CA ASP A 27 -21.29 4.83 4.59
C ASP A 27 -20.16 3.79 4.61
N PRO A 28 -20.46 2.49 4.57
CA PRO A 28 -19.47 1.43 4.62
C PRO A 28 -18.51 1.44 3.43
N TYR A 29 -18.94 1.93 2.26
CA TYR A 29 -18.07 2.09 1.09
C TYR A 29 -16.98 3.13 1.35
N VAL A 30 -17.36 4.30 1.83
CA VAL A 30 -16.44 5.41 2.10
C VAL A 30 -15.44 5.03 3.20
N ILE A 31 -15.94 4.38 4.26
CA ILE A 31 -15.13 3.88 5.37
C ILE A 31 -14.14 2.82 4.85
N TRP A 32 -14.61 1.81 4.13
CA TRP A 32 -13.76 0.76 3.56
C TRP A 32 -12.69 1.31 2.62
N LEU A 33 -13.04 2.23 1.72
CA LEU A 33 -12.09 2.89 0.81
C LEU A 33 -10.96 3.55 1.60
N SER A 34 -11.28 4.31 2.64
CA SER A 34 -10.29 4.96 3.49
C SER A 34 -9.38 3.94 4.20
N GLU A 35 -9.95 2.86 4.75
CA GLU A 35 -9.20 1.83 5.45
C GLU A 35 -8.19 1.12 4.54
N ILE A 36 -8.56 0.84 3.29
CA ILE A 36 -7.64 0.22 2.31
C ILE A 36 -6.53 1.20 1.89
N ILE A 37 -6.86 2.47 1.67
CA ILE A 37 -5.86 3.50 1.32
C ILE A 37 -4.84 3.68 2.45
N LEU A 38 -5.30 3.67 3.70
CA LEU A 38 -4.46 3.94 4.87
C LEU A 38 -3.65 2.74 5.35
N GLN A 39 -3.85 1.54 4.79
CA GLN A 39 -2.98 0.40 5.08
C GLN A 39 -1.54 0.75 4.73
N GLN A 40 -0.65 0.81 5.73
CA GLN A 40 0.78 1.17 5.60
C GLN A 40 1.03 2.54 4.94
N THR A 41 0.02 3.44 4.94
CA THR A 41 0.09 4.78 4.37
C THR A 41 -0.27 5.80 5.45
N ARG A 42 0.51 6.85 5.60
CA ARG A 42 0.21 7.93 6.55
C ARG A 42 -0.98 8.75 6.06
N VAL A 43 -1.79 9.29 6.99
CA VAL A 43 -2.97 10.11 6.66
C VAL A 43 -2.65 11.25 5.69
N ALA A 44 -1.57 12.00 5.93
CA ALA A 44 -1.18 13.11 5.06
C ALA A 44 -0.89 12.67 3.61
N GLN A 45 -0.36 11.47 3.42
CA GLN A 45 -0.13 10.90 2.09
C GLN A 45 -1.41 10.31 1.49
N GLY A 46 -2.24 9.65 2.31
CA GLY A 46 -3.44 8.95 1.83
C GLY A 46 -4.62 9.87 1.51
N LEU A 47 -4.74 11.01 2.21
CA LEU A 47 -5.88 11.92 2.07
C LEU A 47 -6.10 12.44 0.63
N PRO A 48 -5.08 12.88 -0.12
CA PRO A 48 -5.26 13.27 -1.54
C PRO A 48 -5.76 12.12 -2.42
N TYR A 49 -5.30 10.90 -2.17
CA TYR A 49 -5.76 9.72 -2.91
C TYR A 49 -7.20 9.34 -2.56
N PHE A 50 -7.58 9.49 -1.29
CA PHE A 50 -8.96 9.26 -0.86
C PHE A 50 -9.93 10.19 -1.62
N HIS A 51 -9.64 11.48 -1.68
CA HIS A 51 -10.47 12.43 -2.43
C HIS A 51 -10.52 12.10 -3.92
N ARG A 52 -9.37 11.85 -4.54
CA ARG A 52 -9.27 11.49 -5.96
C ARG A 52 -10.07 10.23 -6.31
N LEU A 53 -9.94 9.18 -5.50
CA LEU A 53 -10.62 7.91 -5.74
C LEU A 53 -12.12 8.00 -5.46
N LEU A 54 -12.54 8.73 -4.43
CA LEU A 54 -13.96 8.94 -4.13
C LEU A 54 -14.64 9.82 -5.17
N GLU A 55 -13.94 10.81 -5.74
CA GLU A 55 -14.43 11.63 -6.84
C GLU A 55 -14.57 10.82 -8.13
N ALA A 56 -13.56 9.99 -8.46
CA ALA A 56 -13.60 9.15 -9.65
C ALA A 56 -14.60 8.00 -9.53
N PHE A 57 -14.80 7.47 -8.33
CA PHE A 57 -15.67 6.33 -8.05
C PHE A 57 -16.55 6.64 -6.83
N PRO A 58 -17.64 7.42 -7.00
CA PRO A 58 -18.51 7.83 -5.90
C PRO A 58 -19.22 6.67 -5.21
N THR A 59 -19.41 5.55 -5.90
CA THR A 59 -20.09 4.35 -5.38
C THR A 59 -19.24 3.08 -5.58
N VAL A 60 -19.59 2.02 -4.85
CA VAL A 60 -18.96 0.71 -5.04
C VAL A 60 -19.20 0.15 -6.45
N LEU A 61 -20.30 0.54 -7.10
CA LEU A 61 -20.62 0.11 -8.47
C LEU A 61 -19.70 0.77 -9.50
N ASP A 62 -19.37 2.06 -9.32
CA ASP A 62 -18.41 2.75 -10.18
C ASP A 62 -17.03 2.09 -10.10
N LEU A 63 -16.59 1.79 -8.86
CA LEU A 63 -15.32 1.11 -8.63
C LEU A 63 -15.30 -0.34 -9.16
N ALA A 64 -16.45 -1.03 -9.13
CA ALA A 64 -16.56 -2.40 -9.66
C ALA A 64 -16.41 -2.45 -11.18
N ASN A 65 -16.92 -1.45 -11.88
CA ASN A 65 -17.00 -1.41 -13.35
C ASN A 65 -15.81 -0.69 -14.01
N VAL A 66 -14.93 -0.09 -13.23
CA VAL A 66 -13.78 0.65 -13.78
C VAL A 66 -12.77 -0.28 -14.45
N ASP A 67 -12.10 0.22 -15.48
CA ASP A 67 -10.92 -0.42 -16.07
C ASP A 67 -9.77 -0.46 -15.05
N GLU A 68 -9.04 -1.60 -14.99
CA GLU A 68 -7.97 -1.82 -14.01
C GLU A 68 -6.80 -0.85 -14.23
N ASP A 69 -6.45 -0.54 -15.49
CA ASP A 69 -5.36 0.40 -15.81
C ASP A 69 -5.70 1.81 -15.31
N TYR A 70 -6.96 2.24 -15.44
CA TYR A 70 -7.41 3.53 -14.90
C TYR A 70 -7.35 3.58 -13.37
N LEU A 71 -7.79 2.52 -12.70
CA LEU A 71 -7.64 2.40 -11.25
C LEU A 71 -6.17 2.46 -10.82
N PHE A 72 -5.29 1.72 -11.49
CA PHE A 72 -3.87 1.70 -11.19
C PHE A 72 -3.19 3.06 -11.43
N ARG A 73 -3.61 3.79 -12.44
CA ARG A 73 -3.16 5.16 -12.68
C ARG A 73 -3.51 6.09 -11.51
N LEU A 74 -4.75 6.04 -11.02
CA LEU A 74 -5.19 6.83 -9.86
C LEU A 74 -4.50 6.40 -8.56
N TRP A 75 -4.11 5.12 -8.46
CA TRP A 75 -3.40 4.54 -7.30
C TRP A 75 -1.91 4.81 -7.30
N GLN A 76 -1.36 5.27 -8.42
CA GLN A 76 0.08 5.44 -8.64
C GLN A 76 0.73 6.33 -7.58
N GLY A 77 1.81 5.79 -6.94
CA GLY A 77 2.50 6.45 -5.82
C GLY A 77 2.11 5.98 -4.43
N LEU A 78 0.94 5.33 -4.24
CA LEU A 78 0.57 4.73 -2.94
C LEU A 78 1.35 3.45 -2.61
N GLY A 79 1.84 2.74 -3.63
CA GLY A 79 2.48 1.44 -3.45
C GLY A 79 1.49 0.31 -3.09
N TYR A 80 2.04 -0.92 -2.94
CA TYR A 80 1.23 -2.10 -2.59
C TYR A 80 -0.01 -2.27 -3.48
N TYR A 81 0.19 -2.34 -4.79
CA TYR A 81 -0.88 -2.42 -5.79
C TYR A 81 -1.82 -3.62 -5.64
N SER A 82 -1.39 -4.65 -4.89
CA SER A 82 -2.31 -5.72 -4.47
C SER A 82 -3.52 -5.19 -3.70
N ARG A 83 -3.41 -4.05 -3.01
CA ARG A 83 -4.56 -3.39 -2.37
C ARG A 83 -5.56 -2.88 -3.39
N ALA A 84 -5.10 -2.22 -4.46
CA ALA A 84 -5.97 -1.74 -5.53
C ALA A 84 -6.69 -2.90 -6.25
N ARG A 85 -5.98 -3.98 -6.57
CA ARG A 85 -6.59 -5.19 -7.14
C ARG A 85 -7.63 -5.81 -6.21
N ASN A 86 -7.30 -5.97 -4.94
CA ASN A 86 -8.23 -6.50 -3.96
C ASN A 86 -9.42 -5.56 -3.74
N LEU A 87 -9.18 -4.24 -3.79
CA LEU A 87 -10.23 -3.23 -3.72
C LEU A 87 -11.24 -3.43 -4.86
N GLN A 88 -10.79 -3.52 -6.10
CA GLN A 88 -11.67 -3.76 -7.24
C GLN A 88 -12.36 -5.13 -7.17
N LYS A 89 -11.63 -6.19 -6.79
CA LYS A 89 -12.21 -7.52 -6.62
C LYS A 89 -13.32 -7.54 -5.57
N THR A 90 -13.13 -6.85 -4.45
CA THR A 90 -14.16 -6.72 -3.41
C THR A 90 -15.34 -5.90 -3.93
N ALA A 91 -15.09 -4.81 -4.66
CA ALA A 91 -16.14 -3.99 -5.25
C ALA A 91 -17.02 -4.80 -6.21
N LYS A 92 -16.42 -5.61 -7.10
CA LYS A 92 -17.13 -6.52 -8.00
C LYS A 92 -18.04 -7.50 -7.22
N PHE A 93 -17.47 -8.13 -6.18
CA PHE A 93 -18.24 -9.05 -5.34
C PHE A 93 -19.44 -8.37 -4.64
N VAL A 94 -19.24 -7.17 -4.09
CA VAL A 94 -20.33 -6.39 -3.45
C VAL A 94 -21.35 -5.95 -4.48
N ALA A 95 -20.93 -5.55 -5.69
CA ALA A 95 -21.83 -5.15 -6.77
C ALA A 95 -22.72 -6.31 -7.23
N GLU A 96 -22.16 -7.51 -7.40
CA GLU A 96 -22.88 -8.76 -7.72
C GLU A 96 -23.89 -9.13 -6.64
N ALA A 97 -23.61 -8.79 -5.38
CA ALA A 97 -24.51 -8.97 -4.24
C ALA A 97 -25.55 -7.85 -4.06
N GLY A 98 -25.75 -7.00 -5.09
CA GLY A 98 -26.73 -5.91 -5.08
C GLY A 98 -26.21 -4.57 -4.56
N GLY A 99 -24.88 -4.38 -4.50
CA GLY A 99 -24.22 -3.09 -4.19
C GLY A 99 -24.22 -2.71 -2.70
N LYS A 100 -24.64 -3.62 -1.81
CA LYS A 100 -24.71 -3.38 -0.36
C LYS A 100 -23.65 -4.18 0.39
N PHE A 101 -22.91 -3.49 1.25
CA PHE A 101 -21.98 -4.16 2.16
C PHE A 101 -22.74 -4.95 3.22
N PRO A 102 -22.25 -6.15 3.60
CA PRO A 102 -22.73 -6.85 4.78
C PRO A 102 -22.53 -5.98 6.04
N SER A 103 -23.42 -6.15 7.02
CA SER A 103 -23.43 -5.32 8.24
C SER A 103 -22.69 -5.93 9.43
N THR A 104 -22.28 -7.21 9.34
CA THR A 104 -21.64 -7.92 10.45
C THR A 104 -20.18 -8.26 10.16
N TYR A 105 -19.37 -8.27 11.20
CA TYR A 105 -17.98 -8.73 11.10
C TYR A 105 -17.86 -10.12 10.48
N ALA A 106 -18.76 -11.04 10.89
CA ALA A 106 -18.75 -12.43 10.42
C ALA A 106 -19.01 -12.58 8.92
N GLU A 107 -19.71 -11.65 8.31
CA GLU A 107 -19.96 -11.61 6.87
C GLU A 107 -18.88 -10.79 6.14
N LEU A 108 -18.48 -9.64 6.69
CA LEU A 108 -17.46 -8.79 6.12
C LEU A 108 -16.11 -9.50 5.94
N ILE A 109 -15.70 -10.35 6.90
CA ILE A 109 -14.46 -11.11 6.83
C ILE A 109 -14.43 -12.15 5.68
N LYS A 110 -15.57 -12.50 5.12
CA LYS A 110 -15.69 -13.43 3.98
C LYS A 110 -15.47 -12.76 2.64
N LEU A 111 -15.51 -11.43 2.59
CA LEU A 111 -15.29 -10.67 1.36
C LEU A 111 -13.84 -10.80 0.90
N PRO A 112 -13.59 -10.99 -0.41
CA PRO A 112 -12.24 -11.12 -0.93
C PRO A 112 -11.42 -9.85 -0.63
N GLY A 113 -10.20 -10.02 -0.09
CA GLY A 113 -9.32 -8.88 0.23
C GLY A 113 -9.64 -8.13 1.54
N ILE A 114 -10.70 -8.50 2.26
CA ILE A 114 -11.01 -7.96 3.58
C ILE A 114 -10.43 -8.89 4.66
N GLY A 115 -9.45 -8.37 5.39
CA GLY A 115 -8.85 -9.05 6.54
C GLY A 115 -9.55 -8.72 7.86
N PRO A 116 -9.14 -9.37 8.98
CA PRO A 116 -9.75 -9.17 10.29
C PRO A 116 -9.80 -7.70 10.76
N TYR A 117 -8.73 -6.94 10.50
CA TYR A 117 -8.67 -5.53 10.81
C TYR A 117 -9.73 -4.73 10.05
N THR A 118 -9.75 -4.86 8.71
CA THR A 118 -10.68 -4.10 7.86
C THR A 118 -12.13 -4.50 8.13
N ALA A 119 -12.42 -5.78 8.36
CA ALA A 119 -13.75 -6.26 8.74
C ALA A 119 -14.22 -5.63 10.06
N ALA A 120 -13.35 -5.59 11.09
CA ALA A 120 -13.66 -4.97 12.37
C ALA A 120 -13.87 -3.45 12.24
N ALA A 121 -13.06 -2.77 11.43
CA ALA A 121 -13.19 -1.34 11.20
C ALA A 121 -14.53 -1.00 10.53
N ILE A 122 -14.90 -1.70 9.46
CA ILE A 122 -16.20 -1.47 8.80
C ILE A 122 -17.36 -1.80 9.73
N ALA A 123 -17.33 -2.98 10.39
CA ALA A 123 -18.39 -3.41 11.31
C ALA A 123 -18.59 -2.40 12.44
N SER A 124 -17.49 -1.88 13.00
CA SER A 124 -17.56 -0.91 14.10
C SER A 124 -17.94 0.50 13.61
N PHE A 125 -17.30 1.01 12.57
CA PHE A 125 -17.49 2.41 12.16
C PHE A 125 -18.79 2.66 11.41
N ALA A 126 -19.23 1.71 10.58
CA ALA A 126 -20.47 1.84 9.82
C ALA A 126 -21.70 1.34 10.58
N PHE A 127 -21.55 0.25 11.35
CA PHE A 127 -22.67 -0.48 11.91
C PHE A 127 -22.68 -0.56 13.44
N ASP A 128 -21.75 0.10 14.12
CA ASP A 128 -21.63 0.10 15.58
C ASP A 128 -21.51 -1.30 16.21
N GLU A 129 -21.02 -2.30 15.47
CA GLU A 129 -20.73 -3.62 16.04
C GLU A 129 -19.54 -3.51 17.01
N PRO A 130 -19.64 -4.05 18.24
CA PRO A 130 -18.58 -3.96 19.23
C PRO A 130 -17.44 -4.94 18.91
N LYS A 131 -16.72 -4.67 17.81
CA LYS A 131 -15.51 -5.38 17.39
C LYS A 131 -14.30 -4.47 17.52
N PRO A 132 -13.27 -4.88 18.27
CA PRO A 132 -12.07 -4.07 18.44
C PRO A 132 -11.24 -4.04 17.15
N VAL A 133 -10.73 -2.86 16.85
CA VAL A 133 -9.81 -2.62 15.74
C VAL A 133 -8.40 -2.61 16.31
N VAL A 134 -7.57 -3.60 15.93
CA VAL A 134 -6.21 -3.77 16.46
C VAL A 134 -5.19 -3.59 15.35
N ASP A 135 -4.62 -2.39 15.26
CA ASP A 135 -3.54 -2.00 14.35
C ASP A 135 -2.19 -1.88 15.08
N GLY A 136 -1.15 -1.42 14.38
CA GLY A 136 0.16 -1.18 14.98
C GLY A 136 0.16 -0.11 16.09
N ASN A 137 -0.76 0.85 16.06
CA ASN A 137 -0.91 1.86 17.11
C ASN A 137 -1.56 1.24 18.35
N VAL A 138 -2.61 0.46 18.15
CA VAL A 138 -3.31 -0.23 19.23
C VAL A 138 -2.41 -1.26 19.91
N PHE A 139 -1.63 -2.06 19.15
CA PHE A 139 -0.60 -2.93 19.72
C PHE A 139 0.35 -2.16 20.65
N ARG A 140 0.81 -1.00 20.22
CA ARG A 140 1.76 -0.19 20.99
C ARG A 140 1.15 0.37 22.27
N ILE A 141 -0.10 0.88 22.21
CA ILE A 141 -0.77 1.43 23.39
C ILE A 141 -1.03 0.33 24.41
N LEU A 142 -1.63 -0.78 23.97
CA LEU A 142 -1.99 -1.88 24.87
C LEU A 142 -0.74 -2.51 25.49
N ALA A 143 0.32 -2.72 24.70
CA ALA A 143 1.59 -3.22 25.20
C ALA A 143 2.17 -2.31 26.27
N ARG A 144 2.18 -0.99 26.03
CA ARG A 144 2.73 -0.02 26.99
C ARG A 144 1.86 0.15 28.22
N TYR A 145 0.56 0.32 28.04
CA TYR A 145 -0.33 0.62 29.15
C TYR A 145 -0.48 -0.57 30.10
N PHE A 146 -0.65 -1.79 29.57
CA PHE A 146 -0.84 -3.01 30.35
C PHE A 146 0.45 -3.81 30.58
N GLY A 147 1.60 -3.37 30.06
CA GLY A 147 2.88 -4.09 30.21
C GLY A 147 2.96 -5.39 29.44
N VAL A 148 2.22 -5.56 28.33
CA VAL A 148 2.19 -6.81 27.55
C VAL A 148 3.48 -7.01 26.77
N GLU A 149 4.21 -8.10 27.03
CA GLU A 149 5.53 -8.39 26.47
C GLU A 149 5.50 -9.37 25.28
N VAL A 150 4.33 -9.74 24.81
CA VAL A 150 4.22 -10.61 23.64
C VAL A 150 4.79 -9.91 22.42
N ASP A 151 5.74 -10.56 21.73
CA ASP A 151 6.30 -10.04 20.49
C ASP A 151 5.19 -9.85 19.45
N ILE A 152 5.00 -8.61 19.00
CA ILE A 152 3.91 -8.24 18.05
C ILE A 152 4.07 -8.90 16.67
N LEU A 153 5.19 -9.51 16.35
CA LEU A 153 5.41 -10.29 15.13
C LEU A 153 5.08 -11.79 15.32
N HIS A 154 4.86 -12.24 16.57
CA HIS A 154 4.49 -13.62 16.83
C HIS A 154 3.02 -13.89 16.45
N ALA A 155 2.72 -15.12 15.99
CA ALA A 155 1.38 -15.49 15.55
C ALA A 155 0.30 -15.33 16.64
N SER A 156 0.64 -15.56 17.91
CA SER A 156 -0.28 -15.41 19.05
C SER A 156 -0.60 -13.96 19.40
N ALA A 157 0.25 -13.00 19.01
CA ALA A 157 0.10 -11.60 19.41
C ALA A 157 -1.28 -11.04 19.05
N ARG A 158 -1.73 -11.31 17.81
CA ARG A 158 -3.03 -10.82 17.38
C ARG A 158 -4.15 -11.26 18.31
N LYS A 159 -4.17 -12.54 18.70
CA LYS A 159 -5.19 -13.06 19.62
C LYS A 159 -5.10 -12.38 20.98
N THR A 160 -3.91 -12.33 21.59
CA THR A 160 -3.69 -11.72 22.91
C THR A 160 -4.19 -10.28 22.96
N PHE A 161 -3.81 -9.46 21.97
CA PHE A 161 -4.19 -8.06 21.94
C PHE A 161 -5.64 -7.83 21.51
N THR A 162 -6.23 -8.73 20.70
CA THR A 162 -7.66 -8.66 20.37
C THR A 162 -8.51 -9.02 21.58
N ASP A 163 -8.18 -10.09 22.32
CA ASP A 163 -8.88 -10.48 23.52
C ASP A 163 -8.88 -9.33 24.56
N LEU A 164 -7.70 -8.70 24.77
CA LEU A 164 -7.58 -7.53 25.66
C LEU A 164 -8.42 -6.33 25.17
N ALA A 165 -8.43 -6.07 23.88
CA ALA A 165 -9.21 -4.97 23.32
C ALA A 165 -10.73 -5.25 23.35
N ASP A 166 -11.16 -6.53 23.28
CA ASP A 166 -12.55 -6.95 23.45
C ASP A 166 -13.05 -6.68 24.88
N GLU A 167 -12.20 -6.81 25.90
CA GLU A 167 -12.54 -6.46 27.29
C GLU A 167 -12.70 -4.96 27.51
N LEU A 168 -12.01 -4.14 26.69
CA LEU A 168 -11.95 -2.69 26.84
C LEU A 168 -13.02 -1.94 26.04
N ILE A 169 -13.52 -2.52 24.96
CA ILE A 169 -14.45 -1.85 24.05
C ILE A 169 -15.83 -1.66 24.68
N PRO A 170 -16.33 -0.42 24.79
CA PRO A 170 -17.68 -0.17 25.33
C PRO A 170 -18.74 -0.54 24.29
N LYS A 171 -19.72 -1.35 24.68
CA LYS A 171 -20.78 -1.84 23.78
C LYS A 171 -21.69 -0.75 23.21
N HIS A 172 -21.81 0.39 23.89
CA HIS A 172 -22.71 1.49 23.51
C HIS A 172 -22.07 2.54 22.60
N GLN A 173 -20.72 2.54 22.47
CA GLN A 173 -19.98 3.47 21.60
C GLN A 173 -18.70 2.86 21.03
N PRO A 174 -18.78 1.68 20.38
CA PRO A 174 -17.60 0.95 19.91
C PRO A 174 -16.83 1.70 18.82
N ALA A 175 -17.54 2.37 17.91
CA ALA A 175 -16.91 3.15 16.83
C ALA A 175 -16.06 4.29 17.40
N ILE A 176 -16.58 5.03 18.39
CA ILE A 176 -15.85 6.13 19.03
C ILE A 176 -14.60 5.61 19.75
N PHE A 177 -14.72 4.51 20.50
CA PHE A 177 -13.57 3.91 21.19
C PHE A 177 -12.47 3.48 20.21
N ASN A 178 -12.83 2.77 19.13
CA ASN A 178 -11.87 2.31 18.14
C ASN A 178 -11.17 3.50 17.45
N GLN A 179 -11.90 4.53 17.06
CA GLN A 179 -11.29 5.74 16.51
C GLN A 179 -10.39 6.44 17.54
N ALA A 180 -10.83 6.51 18.80
CA ALA A 180 -10.11 7.16 19.88
C ALA A 180 -8.77 6.48 20.20
N ILE A 181 -8.77 5.14 20.32
CA ILE A 181 -7.53 4.41 20.63
C ILE A 181 -6.53 4.47 19.47
N MET A 182 -6.98 4.39 18.22
CA MET A 182 -6.12 4.56 17.04
C MET A 182 -5.53 5.97 16.97
N GLU A 183 -6.34 7.01 17.20
CA GLU A 183 -5.90 8.41 17.19
C GLU A 183 -4.92 8.70 18.32
N PHE A 184 -5.21 8.21 19.53
CA PHE A 184 -4.33 8.31 20.68
C PHE A 184 -2.96 7.69 20.40
N GLY A 185 -2.93 6.54 19.76
CA GLY A 185 -1.70 5.88 19.33
C GLY A 185 -0.95 6.65 18.24
N SER A 186 -1.68 7.31 17.37
CA SER A 186 -1.07 8.12 16.31
C SER A 186 -0.46 9.43 16.82
N LEU A 187 -1.11 10.11 17.76
CA LEU A 187 -0.77 11.47 18.19
C LEU A 187 -0.09 11.52 19.57
N GLN A 188 -0.64 10.84 20.58
CA GLN A 188 -0.17 10.89 21.96
C GLN A 188 0.84 9.77 22.27
N CYS A 189 0.45 8.52 22.12
CA CYS A 189 1.31 7.36 22.37
C CYS A 189 2.07 6.94 21.11
N SER A 190 2.74 7.89 20.46
CA SER A 190 3.55 7.68 19.25
C SER A 190 4.77 6.77 19.51
N PRO A 191 5.56 6.36 18.51
CA PRO A 191 6.81 5.63 18.73
C PRO A 191 7.75 6.32 19.73
N SER A 192 7.86 7.67 19.63
CA SER A 192 8.60 8.52 20.59
C SER A 192 7.61 9.49 21.26
N PRO A 193 6.90 9.06 22.32
CA PRO A 193 5.82 9.85 22.90
C PRO A 193 6.30 10.89 23.90
N THR A 194 5.52 11.96 24.07
CA THR A 194 5.66 12.90 25.18
C THR A 194 4.79 12.43 26.35
N CYS A 195 5.36 11.59 27.23
CA CYS A 195 4.61 10.99 28.33
C CYS A 195 4.19 11.99 29.41
N SER A 196 4.90 13.11 29.58
CA SER A 196 4.56 14.15 30.54
C SER A 196 3.20 14.83 30.32
N THR A 197 2.68 14.80 29.09
CA THR A 197 1.35 15.32 28.74
C THR A 197 0.29 14.24 28.57
N CYS A 198 0.64 12.96 28.84
CA CYS A 198 -0.25 11.84 28.62
C CYS A 198 -1.26 11.69 29.76
N PRO A 199 -2.57 11.69 29.49
CA PRO A 199 -3.57 11.53 30.56
C PRO A 199 -3.55 10.14 31.22
N LEU A 200 -2.87 9.17 30.62
CA LEU A 200 -2.70 7.82 31.16
C LEU A 200 -1.36 7.63 31.88
N GLN A 201 -0.56 8.69 32.05
CA GLN A 201 0.82 8.61 32.57
C GLN A 201 0.91 7.82 33.88
N PHE A 202 0.08 8.18 34.87
CA PHE A 202 0.16 7.62 36.22
C PHE A 202 -0.36 6.19 36.37
N THR A 203 -1.07 5.68 35.38
CA THR A 203 -1.61 4.31 35.35
C THR A 203 -0.91 3.43 34.31
N CYS A 204 0.07 3.97 33.57
CA CYS A 204 0.77 3.27 32.51
C CYS A 204 1.93 2.45 33.04
N VAL A 205 1.87 1.11 32.90
CA VAL A 205 2.92 0.19 33.33
C VAL A 205 4.26 0.52 32.69
N ALA A 206 4.31 0.73 31.36
CA ALA A 206 5.56 1.05 30.68
C ALA A 206 6.21 2.35 31.16
N PHE A 207 5.41 3.32 31.61
CA PHE A 207 5.94 4.57 32.16
C PHE A 207 6.49 4.36 33.55
N SER A 208 5.74 3.70 34.46
CA SER A 208 6.19 3.43 35.84
C SER A 208 7.45 2.55 35.90
N GLU A 209 7.61 1.65 34.95
CA GLU A 209 8.76 0.73 34.85
C GLU A 209 9.89 1.22 33.94
N ASN A 210 9.79 2.45 33.41
CA ASN A 210 10.77 3.02 32.48
C ASN A 210 10.97 2.18 31.19
N ARG A 211 9.91 1.57 30.65
CA ARG A 211 9.90 0.62 29.53
C ARG A 211 9.22 1.13 28.27
N VAL A 212 8.94 2.42 28.20
CA VAL A 212 8.23 3.04 27.06
C VAL A 212 8.90 2.76 25.71
N GLN A 213 10.23 2.76 25.67
CA GLN A 213 10.99 2.52 24.44
C GLN A 213 11.16 1.03 24.10
N SER A 214 11.08 0.14 25.06
CA SER A 214 11.19 -1.30 24.86
C SER A 214 9.87 -1.99 24.51
N LEU A 215 8.73 -1.29 24.70
CA LEU A 215 7.40 -1.81 24.35
C LEU A 215 6.79 -1.04 23.18
N PRO A 216 6.10 -1.76 22.25
CA PRO A 216 5.89 -3.21 22.22
C PRO A 216 7.17 -3.98 21.86
N VAL A 217 7.30 -5.20 22.37
CA VAL A 217 8.38 -6.12 21.97
C VAL A 217 8.23 -6.44 20.49
N LYS A 218 9.35 -6.35 19.77
CA LYS A 218 9.38 -6.60 18.32
C LYS A 218 10.72 -7.20 17.89
N SER A 219 10.69 -8.41 17.40
CA SER A 219 11.85 -9.08 16.82
C SER A 219 12.45 -8.30 15.65
N LYS A 220 13.75 -8.50 15.42
CA LYS A 220 14.43 -7.90 14.26
C LYS A 220 13.82 -8.40 12.95
N LYS A 221 13.53 -7.49 12.04
CA LYS A 221 13.11 -7.84 10.67
C LYS A 221 14.27 -8.53 9.94
N LYS A 222 13.92 -9.45 9.04
CA LYS A 222 14.89 -10.02 8.08
C LYS A 222 15.45 -8.90 7.20
N SER A 223 16.69 -9.08 6.72
CA SER A 223 17.32 -8.17 5.75
C SER A 223 16.47 -8.07 4.48
N GLN A 224 16.49 -6.89 3.86
CA GLN A 224 15.82 -6.69 2.56
C GLN A 224 16.57 -7.46 1.47
N LYS A 225 15.84 -8.09 0.55
CA LYS A 225 16.41 -8.72 -0.65
C LYS A 225 16.84 -7.63 -1.62
N GLU A 226 18.05 -7.72 -2.13
CA GLU A 226 18.53 -6.85 -3.23
C GLU A 226 18.16 -7.46 -4.57
N ARG A 227 17.72 -6.61 -5.52
CA ARG A 227 17.37 -6.99 -6.88
C ARG A 227 17.96 -5.97 -7.85
N PHE A 228 18.43 -6.45 -9.00
CA PHE A 228 19.07 -5.65 -10.01
C PHE A 228 18.26 -5.73 -11.31
N PHE A 229 17.68 -4.61 -11.71
CA PHE A 229 16.82 -4.51 -12.88
C PHE A 229 17.54 -3.77 -14.01
N ALA A 230 17.61 -4.42 -15.16
CA ALA A 230 18.11 -3.83 -16.39
C ALA A 230 16.93 -3.60 -17.34
N TYR A 231 16.50 -2.35 -17.49
CA TYR A 231 15.41 -1.97 -18.39
C TYR A 231 15.93 -1.55 -19.76
N PHE A 232 15.24 -2.00 -20.79
CA PHE A 232 15.48 -1.61 -22.17
C PHE A 232 14.21 -0.94 -22.71
N ILE A 233 14.30 0.36 -23.01
CA ILE A 233 13.24 1.14 -23.64
C ILE A 233 13.43 0.99 -25.15
N ILE A 234 12.74 0.04 -25.73
CA ILE A 234 12.86 -0.30 -27.15
C ILE A 234 11.87 0.57 -27.91
N GLU A 235 12.40 1.40 -28.80
CA GLU A 235 11.65 2.31 -29.67
C GLU A 235 11.81 1.91 -31.13
N LYS A 236 10.69 1.91 -31.86
CA LYS A 236 10.63 1.72 -33.32
C LYS A 236 9.53 2.59 -33.91
N ASN A 237 9.86 3.42 -34.90
CA ASN A 237 8.92 4.31 -35.59
C ASN A 237 8.09 5.17 -34.62
N GLY A 238 8.73 5.70 -33.58
CA GLY A 238 8.07 6.53 -32.55
C GLY A 238 7.20 5.75 -31.57
N LYS A 239 7.07 4.43 -31.70
CA LYS A 239 6.36 3.57 -30.75
C LYS A 239 7.32 2.87 -29.80
N ILE A 240 6.84 2.54 -28.62
CA ILE A 240 7.59 1.83 -27.59
C ILE A 240 7.05 0.43 -27.36
N TRP A 241 7.94 -0.51 -27.04
CA TRP A 241 7.59 -1.89 -26.78
C TRP A 241 7.45 -2.15 -25.29
N VAL A 242 6.24 -2.50 -24.87
CA VAL A 242 5.86 -2.61 -23.46
C VAL A 242 5.06 -3.86 -23.18
N ARG A 243 5.08 -4.31 -21.95
CA ARG A 243 4.23 -5.41 -21.48
C ARG A 243 3.55 -5.09 -20.17
N GLN A 244 2.47 -5.80 -19.89
CA GLN A 244 1.88 -5.85 -18.56
C GLN A 244 2.54 -6.98 -17.75
N ARG A 245 2.98 -6.67 -16.54
CA ARG A 245 3.68 -7.62 -15.67
C ARG A 245 2.71 -8.66 -15.13
N ALA A 246 2.79 -9.90 -15.66
CA ALA A 246 1.84 -10.99 -15.35
C ALA A 246 2.25 -11.85 -14.15
N SER A 247 3.53 -11.86 -13.73
CA SER A 247 4.04 -12.75 -12.69
C SER A 247 3.47 -12.40 -11.29
N LYS A 248 3.35 -13.40 -10.43
CA LYS A 248 3.00 -13.22 -9.00
C LYS A 248 4.16 -12.60 -8.19
N ASP A 249 4.71 -11.50 -8.69
CA ASP A 249 5.80 -10.75 -8.10
C ASP A 249 5.34 -9.31 -7.78
N ILE A 250 6.29 -8.46 -7.33
CA ILE A 250 6.00 -7.03 -7.18
C ILE A 250 5.47 -6.44 -8.48
N TRP A 251 4.59 -5.43 -8.35
CA TRP A 251 4.07 -4.67 -9.49
C TRP A 251 3.26 -5.49 -10.52
N GLN A 252 2.76 -6.66 -10.15
CA GLN A 252 1.87 -7.44 -11.00
C GLN A 252 0.72 -6.58 -11.54
N GLY A 253 0.42 -6.71 -12.83
CA GLY A 253 -0.61 -5.92 -13.51
C GLY A 253 -0.17 -4.52 -13.94
N LEU A 254 1.00 -4.03 -13.51
CA LEU A 254 1.55 -2.78 -13.99
C LEU A 254 2.30 -2.95 -15.31
N TRP A 255 2.33 -1.87 -16.09
CA TRP A 255 3.04 -1.82 -17.35
C TRP A 255 4.52 -1.53 -17.15
N GLU A 256 5.37 -2.21 -17.91
CA GLU A 256 6.82 -2.05 -17.88
C GLU A 256 7.45 -2.18 -19.26
N PHE A 257 8.67 -1.65 -19.41
CA PHE A 257 9.54 -1.89 -20.53
C PHE A 257 10.13 -3.29 -20.49
N TYR A 258 10.90 -3.67 -21.50
CA TYR A 258 11.63 -4.93 -21.46
C TYR A 258 12.58 -4.95 -20.27
N LEU A 259 12.43 -5.95 -19.42
CA LEU A 259 13.20 -6.10 -18.19
C LEU A 259 14.01 -7.39 -18.21
N ASN A 260 15.30 -7.26 -17.96
CA ASN A 260 16.17 -8.36 -17.60
C ASN A 260 16.54 -8.24 -16.11
N GLU A 261 16.20 -9.24 -15.30
CA GLU A 261 16.57 -9.26 -13.89
C GLU A 261 17.92 -9.94 -13.71
N LEU A 262 18.88 -9.24 -13.13
CA LEU A 262 20.26 -9.65 -13.02
C LEU A 262 20.61 -10.08 -11.58
N PRO A 263 21.62 -10.94 -11.40
CA PRO A 263 22.13 -11.30 -10.06
C PRO A 263 22.91 -10.15 -9.39
N HIS A 264 23.51 -9.27 -10.16
CA HIS A 264 24.26 -8.06 -9.77
C HIS A 264 24.33 -7.10 -10.95
N PHE A 265 24.88 -5.90 -10.78
CA PHE A 265 25.14 -4.99 -11.89
C PHE A 265 26.09 -5.63 -12.92
N GLN A 266 25.73 -5.51 -14.19
CA GLN A 266 26.48 -6.01 -15.32
C GLN A 266 26.63 -4.91 -16.38
N SER A 267 27.67 -5.02 -17.21
CA SER A 267 27.80 -4.16 -18.39
C SER A 267 26.77 -4.53 -19.46
N LEU A 268 26.53 -3.63 -20.41
CA LEU A 268 25.63 -3.92 -21.54
C LEU A 268 26.09 -5.16 -22.31
N GLU A 269 27.40 -5.29 -22.52
CA GLU A 269 28.01 -6.42 -23.25
C GLU A 269 27.74 -7.75 -22.55
N GLU A 270 27.87 -7.80 -21.23
CA GLU A 270 27.60 -9.00 -20.44
C GLU A 270 26.13 -9.38 -20.48
N ILE A 271 25.21 -8.40 -20.41
CA ILE A 271 23.76 -8.66 -20.50
C ILE A 271 23.40 -9.19 -21.88
N VAL A 272 23.90 -8.56 -22.94
CA VAL A 272 23.63 -8.92 -24.33
C VAL A 272 24.15 -10.33 -24.68
N GLN A 273 25.30 -10.73 -24.12
CA GLN A 273 25.83 -12.09 -24.30
C GLN A 273 24.89 -13.19 -23.77
N ASN A 274 24.08 -12.87 -22.76
CA ASN A 274 23.21 -13.82 -22.09
C ASN A 274 21.74 -13.73 -22.54
N ASP A 275 21.40 -12.81 -23.46
CA ASP A 275 20.06 -12.58 -23.97
C ASP A 275 20.06 -12.52 -25.50
N ILE A 276 19.60 -13.60 -26.13
CA ILE A 276 19.62 -13.76 -27.61
C ILE A 276 18.85 -12.63 -28.30
N MET A 277 17.71 -12.22 -27.74
CA MET A 277 16.88 -11.16 -28.32
C MET A 277 17.61 -9.81 -28.25
N LEU A 278 18.20 -9.47 -27.11
CA LEU A 278 19.00 -8.25 -26.97
C LEU A 278 20.23 -8.30 -27.86
N ALA A 279 20.86 -9.47 -28.04
CA ALA A 279 22.02 -9.62 -28.92
C ALA A 279 21.69 -9.29 -30.38
N GLU A 280 20.57 -9.75 -30.88
CA GLU A 280 20.11 -9.43 -32.25
C GLU A 280 19.69 -7.94 -32.36
N LEU A 281 18.99 -7.45 -31.37
CA LEU A 281 18.54 -6.06 -31.28
C LEU A 281 19.71 -5.07 -31.31
N CYS A 282 20.73 -5.34 -30.50
CA CYS A 282 21.91 -4.47 -30.39
C CYS A 282 22.78 -4.38 -31.67
N LYS A 283 22.74 -5.39 -32.52
CA LYS A 283 23.49 -5.38 -33.78
C LYS A 283 22.99 -4.33 -34.79
N GLN A 284 21.72 -3.93 -34.70
CA GLN A 284 21.04 -3.09 -35.68
C GLN A 284 20.38 -1.86 -35.08
N SER A 285 20.78 -1.44 -33.86
CA SER A 285 20.13 -0.38 -33.10
C SER A 285 21.14 0.65 -32.64
N VAL A 286 20.66 1.89 -32.44
CA VAL A 286 21.39 2.89 -31.67
C VAL A 286 21.03 2.72 -30.21
N ILE A 287 22.05 2.56 -29.34
CA ILE A 287 21.84 2.32 -27.92
C ILE A 287 22.44 3.48 -27.11
N THR A 288 21.63 4.09 -26.30
CA THR A 288 22.04 5.15 -25.37
C THR A 288 21.86 4.67 -23.94
N SER A 289 22.93 4.79 -23.13
CA SER A 289 22.84 4.54 -21.69
C SER A 289 22.08 5.68 -21.01
N LEU A 290 21.11 5.33 -20.17
CA LEU A 290 20.29 6.30 -19.44
C LEU A 290 20.82 6.53 -18.03
N VAL A 291 20.50 7.70 -17.47
CA VAL A 291 20.76 7.99 -16.07
C VAL A 291 19.93 7.04 -15.20
N SER A 292 20.61 6.27 -14.37
CA SER A 292 19.95 5.34 -13.45
C SER A 292 19.21 6.10 -12.35
N PRO A 293 17.93 5.77 -12.10
CA PRO A 293 17.21 6.38 -11.00
C PRO A 293 17.82 5.95 -9.65
N PRO A 294 17.56 6.69 -8.56
CA PRO A 294 17.98 6.30 -7.22
C PRO A 294 17.45 4.91 -6.84
N THR A 295 18.16 4.22 -5.95
CA THR A 295 17.73 2.93 -5.41
C THR A 295 16.29 2.99 -4.93
N HIS A 296 15.43 2.12 -5.49
CA HIS A 296 14.02 2.08 -5.15
C HIS A 296 13.80 1.16 -3.95
N LEU A 297 13.37 1.74 -2.83
CA LEU A 297 13.20 1.02 -1.57
C LEU A 297 11.74 0.56 -1.41
N LEU A 298 11.57 -0.75 -1.27
CA LEU A 298 10.31 -1.38 -0.84
C LEU A 298 10.47 -1.90 0.59
N SER A 299 9.37 -2.27 1.25
CA SER A 299 9.41 -2.76 2.65
C SER A 299 10.30 -3.98 2.86
N HIS A 300 10.46 -4.82 1.85
CA HIS A 300 11.19 -6.11 1.92
C HIS A 300 12.22 -6.30 0.81
N GLN A 301 12.38 -5.32 -0.08
CA GLN A 301 13.31 -5.37 -1.20
C GLN A 301 13.96 -4.01 -1.44
N LYS A 302 15.19 -4.03 -1.99
CA LYS A 302 15.88 -2.88 -2.58
C LYS A 302 16.07 -3.18 -4.05
N ILE A 303 15.66 -2.27 -4.91
CA ILE A 303 15.77 -2.42 -6.36
C ILE A 303 16.78 -1.41 -6.85
N PHE A 304 17.83 -1.94 -7.46
CA PHE A 304 18.82 -1.20 -8.20
C PHE A 304 18.45 -1.28 -9.68
N CYS A 305 18.56 -0.18 -10.41
CA CYS A 305 18.12 -0.07 -11.79
C CYS A 305 19.24 0.46 -12.68
N GLN A 306 19.45 -0.21 -13.80
CA GLN A 306 20.18 0.28 -14.98
C GLN A 306 19.19 0.36 -16.13
N ALA A 307 19.38 1.27 -17.08
CA ALA A 307 18.47 1.39 -18.20
C ALA A 307 19.18 1.87 -19.47
N TRP A 308 18.66 1.44 -20.62
CA TRP A 308 19.11 1.81 -21.93
C TRP A 308 17.95 2.14 -22.85
N HIS A 309 18.09 3.20 -23.63
CA HIS A 309 17.22 3.51 -24.75
C HIS A 309 17.76 2.81 -26.00
N VAL A 310 16.93 2.05 -26.70
CA VAL A 310 17.29 1.22 -27.86
C VAL A 310 16.43 1.63 -29.03
N GLN A 311 16.98 2.42 -29.95
CA GLN A 311 16.31 2.85 -31.16
C GLN A 311 16.55 1.82 -32.29
N VAL A 312 15.52 1.10 -32.66
CA VAL A 312 15.58 0.01 -33.64
C VAL A 312 15.25 0.55 -35.02
N ASN A 313 15.97 0.08 -36.05
CA ASN A 313 15.65 0.41 -37.44
C ASN A 313 14.36 -0.25 -37.92
N ASP A 314 13.78 0.26 -39.02
CA ASP A 314 12.48 -0.15 -39.55
C ASP A 314 12.44 -1.60 -40.02
N HIS A 315 13.57 -2.17 -40.35
CA HIS A 315 13.69 -3.54 -40.90
C HIS A 315 13.80 -4.62 -39.83
N PHE A 316 13.95 -4.22 -38.54
CA PHE A 316 14.04 -5.17 -37.45
C PHE A 316 12.65 -5.68 -37.06
N GLU A 317 12.42 -6.96 -37.17
CA GLU A 317 11.23 -7.62 -36.64
C GLU A 317 11.50 -8.05 -35.20
N VAL A 318 10.90 -7.35 -34.24
CA VAL A 318 10.86 -7.85 -32.87
C VAL A 318 9.96 -9.06 -32.84
N PRO A 319 10.39 -10.20 -32.28
CA PRO A 319 9.57 -11.39 -32.22
C PRO A 319 8.20 -11.10 -31.62
N GLU A 320 7.13 -11.42 -32.35
CA GLU A 320 5.79 -11.33 -31.80
C GLU A 320 5.70 -12.19 -30.51
N ASN A 321 5.29 -11.57 -29.45
CA ASN A 321 5.11 -12.21 -28.16
C ASN A 321 3.81 -11.69 -27.58
N ASP A 322 2.87 -12.58 -27.28
CA ASP A 322 1.56 -12.23 -26.71
C ASP A 322 1.62 -11.38 -25.43
N GLN A 323 2.79 -11.28 -24.81
CA GLN A 323 3.02 -10.49 -23.61
C GLN A 323 3.39 -9.03 -23.89
N PHE A 324 3.97 -8.71 -25.06
CA PHE A 324 4.44 -7.37 -25.41
C PHE A 324 3.63 -6.79 -26.56
N ARG A 325 3.46 -5.47 -26.52
CA ARG A 325 2.81 -4.71 -27.60
C ARG A 325 3.51 -3.39 -27.86
N TRP A 326 3.43 -2.94 -29.10
CA TRP A 326 3.81 -1.60 -29.52
C TRP A 326 2.70 -0.62 -29.20
N ILE A 327 3.04 0.48 -28.49
CA ILE A 327 2.10 1.56 -28.19
C ILE A 327 2.76 2.90 -28.46
N GLU A 328 1.94 3.93 -28.64
CA GLU A 328 2.43 5.31 -28.63
C GLU A 328 2.94 5.68 -27.22
N PRO A 329 4.05 6.44 -27.10
CA PRO A 329 4.57 6.85 -25.79
C PRO A 329 3.53 7.59 -24.93
N GLN A 330 2.66 8.39 -25.57
CA GLN A 330 1.57 9.10 -24.90
C GLN A 330 0.57 8.13 -24.25
N ASP A 331 0.27 7.00 -24.88
CA ASP A 331 -0.61 5.99 -24.31
C ASP A 331 0.01 5.39 -23.04
N PHE A 332 1.33 5.15 -23.04
CA PHE A 332 2.03 4.66 -21.86
C PHE A 332 1.89 5.62 -20.67
N THR A 333 1.81 6.92 -20.89
CA THR A 333 1.63 7.89 -19.79
C THR A 333 0.31 7.67 -19.06
N ASN A 334 -0.70 7.13 -19.74
CA ASN A 334 -2.04 6.85 -19.20
C ASN A 334 -2.16 5.48 -18.52
N LEU A 335 -1.16 4.60 -18.64
CA LEU A 335 -1.17 3.27 -18.04
C LEU A 335 -0.60 3.30 -16.61
N GLY A 336 -1.08 2.38 -15.76
CA GLY A 336 -0.51 2.16 -14.43
C GLY A 336 0.90 1.56 -14.51
N LYS A 337 1.88 2.24 -13.93
CA LYS A 337 3.29 1.82 -13.96
C LYS A 337 4.00 2.03 -12.62
N PRO A 338 5.12 1.31 -12.35
CA PRO A 338 5.94 1.55 -11.18
C PRO A 338 6.49 2.98 -11.13
N VAL A 339 6.56 3.60 -9.95
CA VAL A 339 7.18 4.91 -9.75
C VAL A 339 8.65 4.91 -10.20
N LEU A 340 9.35 3.77 -10.10
CA LEU A 340 10.70 3.61 -10.62
C LEU A 340 10.79 4.01 -12.10
N LEU A 341 9.81 3.59 -12.93
CA LEU A 341 9.80 3.93 -14.36
C LEU A 341 9.40 5.38 -14.63
N LEU A 342 8.55 5.97 -13.76
CA LEU A 342 8.29 7.42 -13.84
C LEU A 342 9.56 8.22 -13.59
N ASN A 343 10.30 7.88 -12.53
CA ASN A 343 11.56 8.55 -12.23
C ASN A 343 12.54 8.37 -13.39
N LEU A 344 12.63 7.15 -13.94
CA LEU A 344 13.48 6.89 -15.11
C LEU A 344 13.13 7.82 -16.29
N ILE A 345 11.85 7.98 -16.60
CA ILE A 345 11.40 8.87 -17.69
C ILE A 345 11.70 10.34 -17.34
N THR A 346 11.40 10.76 -16.12
CA THR A 346 11.56 12.17 -15.72
C THR A 346 12.99 12.59 -15.52
N ASP A 347 13.90 11.68 -15.21
CA ASP A 347 15.32 11.99 -14.97
C ASP A 347 16.16 12.00 -16.26
N ASN A 348 15.60 11.50 -17.38
CA ASN A 348 16.30 11.40 -18.67
C ASN A 348 15.65 12.32 -19.72
N LEU A 349 16.42 13.27 -20.26
CA LEU A 349 15.91 14.24 -21.23
C LEU A 349 15.43 13.60 -22.53
N GLU A 350 16.13 12.57 -23.01
CA GLU A 350 15.73 11.81 -24.21
C GLU A 350 14.34 11.20 -24.05
N LEU A 351 14.08 10.58 -22.91
CA LEU A 351 12.77 9.98 -22.63
C LEU A 351 11.70 11.05 -22.41
N LYS A 352 12.02 12.18 -21.77
CA LYS A 352 11.06 13.30 -21.66
C LYS A 352 10.57 13.82 -23.00
N ASN A 353 11.43 13.79 -24.01
CA ASN A 353 11.06 14.23 -25.37
C ASN A 353 10.26 13.17 -26.13
N LEU A 354 10.38 11.91 -25.73
CA LEU A 354 9.66 10.79 -26.31
C LEU A 354 8.24 10.65 -25.72
N PHE A 355 8.09 10.86 -24.40
CA PHE A 355 6.82 10.72 -23.65
C PHE A 355 6.12 12.07 -23.42
#